data_bfac8f9dd33eb9ef519308b255037bf0
#
_entry.id   bfac8f9dd33eb9ef519308b255037bf0
#
_cell.length_a   1.000
_cell.length_b   1.000
_cell.length_c   1.000
_cell.angle_alpha   90.00
_cell.angle_beta   90.00
_cell.angle_gamma   90.00
#
_symmetry.space_group_name_H-M   'P 1'
#
loop_
_entity.id
_entity.type
_entity.pdbx_description
1 polymer ?
#
loop_
_entity_poly.entity_id
_entity_poly.type
_entity_poly.pdbx_seq_one_letter_code
_entity_poly.pdbx_strand_id
1 'polypeptide(L)'
;IKSEIRREGADGGNVSMAHYLVIVESPAKVKTIKKFLGKNYTVAASNGHVRDLPKSQLGIDVEHDFEPKYITIRGKGEILANLRKEAKKADKVYLATDPDREGEAISWHLAAALKLDEKKMRRITFNEITKNAVKASLKTPRDIDMDLVDAQQARRVLDRMVGYRISPLLWAKVKRGLSAGRVQSVALRIIADREEEINAFIPEEYWSLDANLKR
;
A
#
# COMPACT_ATOMS: atom_id res chain seq x y z
N ILE A 1 -30.15 1.19 3.22
CA ILE A 1 -29.47 1.04 1.91
C ILE A 1 -30.39 0.11 1.12
N LYS A 2 -31.14 0.69 0.16
CA LYS A 2 -31.96 -0.09 -0.77
C LYS A 2 -31.01 -0.90 -1.66
N SER A 3 -31.17 -2.21 -1.67
CA SER A 3 -30.50 -3.12 -2.62
C SER A 3 -30.85 -2.67 -4.04
N GLU A 4 -29.83 -2.39 -4.87
CA GLU A 4 -30.03 -2.24 -6.31
C GLU A 4 -30.45 -3.61 -6.86
N ILE A 5 -31.75 -3.75 -7.09
CA ILE A 5 -32.35 -4.90 -7.78
C ILE A 5 -32.25 -4.61 -9.28
N ARG A 6 -31.43 -5.37 -10.00
CA ARG A 6 -31.51 -5.40 -11.46
C ARG A 6 -32.90 -5.90 -11.87
N ARG A 7 -33.68 -5.03 -12.52
CA ARG A 7 -34.89 -5.44 -13.25
C ARG A 7 -34.45 -5.81 -14.67
N GLU A 8 -34.29 -7.07 -14.94
CA GLU A 8 -34.36 -7.60 -16.31
C GLU A 8 -35.70 -8.29 -16.48
N GLY A 9 -36.24 -8.17 -17.70
CA GLY A 9 -37.60 -8.46 -18.09
C GLY A 9 -38.15 -9.83 -17.75
N ALA A 10 -39.46 -9.92 -17.75
CA ALA A 10 -40.32 -11.04 -17.44
C ALA A 10 -39.90 -12.34 -18.15
N ASP A 11 -39.14 -13.16 -17.43
CA ASP A 11 -39.10 -14.60 -17.55
C ASP A 11 -38.56 -15.16 -16.23
N GLY A 12 -39.15 -16.22 -15.67
CA GLY A 12 -38.97 -16.72 -14.31
C GLY A 12 -37.54 -17.05 -13.88
N GLY A 13 -36.61 -16.11 -13.97
CA GLY A 13 -35.21 -16.22 -13.66
C GLY A 13 -34.90 -15.83 -12.21
N ASN A 14 -34.25 -16.72 -11.53
CA ASN A 14 -33.63 -16.61 -10.20
C ASN A 14 -32.92 -15.25 -10.06
N VAL A 15 -33.43 -14.32 -9.25
CA VAL A 15 -32.80 -13.01 -9.00
C VAL A 15 -31.52 -13.24 -8.22
N SER A 16 -30.41 -13.40 -8.93
CA SER A 16 -29.07 -13.47 -8.33
C SER A 16 -28.76 -12.13 -7.67
N MET A 17 -28.59 -12.13 -6.34
CA MET A 17 -28.14 -10.93 -5.63
C MET A 17 -26.70 -10.58 -6.05
N ALA A 18 -26.47 -9.31 -6.35
CA ALA A 18 -25.16 -8.80 -6.74
C ALA A 18 -24.09 -9.16 -5.70
N HIS A 19 -22.96 -9.69 -6.16
CA HIS A 19 -21.84 -10.12 -5.33
C HIS A 19 -20.63 -9.19 -5.50
N TYR A 20 -20.03 -8.75 -4.40
CA TYR A 20 -18.96 -7.78 -4.38
C TYR A 20 -17.70 -8.37 -3.74
N LEU A 21 -16.53 -8.11 -4.34
CA LEU A 21 -15.24 -8.43 -3.76
C LEU A 21 -14.59 -7.16 -3.22
N VAL A 22 -14.15 -7.19 -1.95
CA VAL A 22 -13.36 -6.11 -1.33
C VAL A 22 -11.97 -6.65 -1.05
N ILE A 23 -10.94 -6.04 -1.65
CA ILE A 23 -9.54 -6.44 -1.47
C ILE A 23 -8.84 -5.40 -0.59
N VAL A 24 -8.29 -5.86 0.53
CA VAL A 24 -7.49 -5.06 1.48
C VAL A 24 -6.03 -5.52 1.46
N GLU A 25 -5.10 -4.73 2.00
CA GLU A 25 -3.69 -5.10 2.02
C GLU A 25 -3.32 -6.11 3.12
N SER A 26 -4.11 -6.20 4.21
CA SER A 26 -3.75 -6.97 5.41
C SER A 26 -4.84 -7.96 5.84
N PRO A 27 -4.48 -9.20 6.24
CA PRO A 27 -5.43 -10.17 6.79
C PRO A 27 -6.13 -9.70 8.08
N ALA A 28 -5.47 -8.86 8.87
CA ALA A 28 -6.06 -8.29 10.08
C ALA A 28 -7.30 -7.44 9.76
N LYS A 29 -7.23 -6.63 8.68
CA LYS A 29 -8.36 -5.81 8.21
C LYS A 29 -9.53 -6.65 7.70
N VAL A 30 -9.28 -7.83 7.12
CA VAL A 30 -10.33 -8.73 6.59
C VAL A 30 -11.35 -9.08 7.66
N LYS A 31 -10.88 -9.52 8.84
CA LYS A 31 -11.77 -9.96 9.93
C LYS A 31 -12.70 -8.84 10.41
N THR A 32 -12.18 -7.63 10.51
CA THR A 32 -12.92 -6.46 10.99
C THR A 32 -13.91 -5.96 9.93
N ILE A 33 -13.46 -5.76 8.70
CA ILE A 33 -14.30 -5.23 7.61
C ILE A 33 -15.42 -6.22 7.25
N LYS A 34 -15.15 -7.53 7.27
CA LYS A 34 -16.16 -8.55 7.02
C LYS A 34 -17.33 -8.47 8.01
N LYS A 35 -17.08 -8.08 9.27
CA LYS A 35 -18.16 -7.89 10.28
C LYS A 35 -19.06 -6.68 9.97
N PHE A 36 -18.55 -5.71 9.23
CA PHE A 36 -19.29 -4.48 8.89
C PHE A 36 -20.11 -4.60 7.62
N LEU A 37 -19.73 -5.55 6.74
CA LEU A 37 -20.35 -5.76 5.45
C LEU A 37 -21.32 -6.94 5.50
N GLY A 38 -22.32 -6.91 4.62
CA GLY A 38 -23.34 -7.96 4.53
C GLY A 38 -22.86 -9.22 3.77
N LYS A 39 -23.75 -10.20 3.65
CA LYS A 39 -23.49 -11.50 3.01
C LYS A 39 -23.08 -11.40 1.53
N ASN A 40 -23.42 -10.30 0.86
CA ASN A 40 -23.11 -10.06 -0.55
C ASN A 40 -21.64 -9.64 -0.78
N TYR A 41 -20.87 -9.45 0.28
CA TYR A 41 -19.48 -9.03 0.21
C TYR A 41 -18.53 -10.16 0.59
N THR A 42 -17.61 -10.49 -0.30
CA THR A 42 -16.40 -11.26 0.04
C THR A 42 -15.27 -10.28 0.34
N VAL A 43 -14.58 -10.45 1.46
CA VAL A 43 -13.41 -9.65 1.83
C VAL A 43 -12.18 -10.52 1.81
N ALA A 44 -11.16 -10.12 1.06
CA ALA A 44 -9.90 -10.85 0.90
C ALA A 44 -8.69 -9.93 1.07
N ALA A 45 -7.52 -10.49 1.38
CA ALA A 45 -6.28 -9.73 1.54
C ALA A 45 -5.26 -10.06 0.45
N SER A 46 -4.52 -9.04 0.00
CA SER A 46 -3.35 -9.20 -0.88
C SER A 46 -2.06 -9.54 -0.12
N ASN A 47 -2.06 -9.35 1.20
CA ASN A 47 -0.89 -9.44 2.06
C ASN A 47 0.25 -8.51 1.62
N GLY A 48 -0.08 -7.23 1.39
CA GLY A 48 0.81 -6.21 0.89
C GLY A 48 0.99 -6.22 -0.63
N HIS A 49 2.14 -5.77 -1.10
CA HIS A 49 2.46 -5.73 -2.53
C HIS A 49 2.45 -7.12 -3.17
N VAL A 50 1.95 -7.19 -4.40
CA VAL A 50 1.90 -8.42 -5.21
C VAL A 50 2.88 -8.40 -6.37
N ARG A 51 3.37 -7.22 -6.78
CA ARG A 51 4.39 -6.99 -7.81
C ARG A 51 5.48 -6.09 -7.24
N ASP A 52 6.70 -6.29 -7.67
CA ASP A 52 7.85 -5.43 -7.34
C ASP A 52 8.92 -5.55 -8.44
N LEU A 53 9.94 -4.69 -8.37
CA LEU A 53 11.14 -4.81 -9.21
C LEU A 53 11.92 -6.10 -8.91
N PRO A 54 12.59 -6.71 -9.89
CA PRO A 54 13.42 -7.90 -9.69
C PRO A 54 14.48 -7.68 -8.60
N LYS A 55 14.71 -8.67 -7.74
CA LYS A 55 15.69 -8.55 -6.64
C LYS A 55 17.14 -8.58 -7.09
N SER A 56 17.45 -9.31 -8.17
CA SER A 56 18.81 -9.56 -8.65
C SER A 56 19.26 -8.61 -9.76
N GLN A 57 18.40 -7.73 -10.23
CA GLN A 57 18.65 -6.80 -11.33
C GLN A 57 18.18 -5.40 -10.97
N LEU A 58 18.70 -4.40 -11.67
CA LEU A 58 18.20 -3.02 -11.52
C LEU A 58 16.69 -2.96 -11.78
N GLY A 59 16.21 -3.59 -12.85
CA GLY A 59 14.81 -3.69 -13.20
C GLY A 59 14.19 -2.35 -13.63
N ILE A 60 15.02 -1.42 -14.10
CA ILE A 60 14.65 -0.09 -14.54
C ILE A 60 15.36 0.14 -15.88
N ASP A 61 14.63 0.59 -16.89
CA ASP A 61 15.16 0.97 -18.18
C ASP A 61 15.58 2.44 -18.14
N VAL A 62 16.88 2.70 -17.95
CA VAL A 62 17.43 4.05 -17.74
C VAL A 62 17.41 4.86 -19.04
N GLU A 63 17.40 4.19 -20.20
CA GLU A 63 17.44 4.83 -21.52
C GLU A 63 16.03 5.19 -22.02
N HIS A 64 15.00 4.54 -21.50
CA HIS A 64 13.60 4.76 -21.85
C HIS A 64 12.81 5.27 -20.63
N ASP A 65 13.02 6.52 -20.28
CA ASP A 65 12.26 7.27 -19.27
C ASP A 65 12.15 6.57 -17.88
N PHE A 66 13.19 5.80 -17.52
CA PHE A 66 13.26 5.06 -16.25
C PHE A 66 12.12 4.05 -16.06
N GLU A 67 11.59 3.47 -17.12
CA GLU A 67 10.47 2.55 -17.07
C GLU A 67 10.76 1.34 -16.14
N PRO A 68 9.94 1.10 -15.11
CA PRO A 68 10.14 0.02 -14.16
C PRO A 68 9.59 -1.32 -14.70
N LYS A 69 10.39 -2.37 -14.67
CA LYS A 69 10.00 -3.74 -15.06
C LYS A 69 9.47 -4.51 -13.86
N TYR A 70 8.17 -4.42 -13.59
CA TYR A 70 7.54 -5.11 -12.48
C TYR A 70 7.33 -6.60 -12.74
N ILE A 71 7.68 -7.42 -11.76
CA ILE A 71 7.41 -8.86 -11.74
C ILE A 71 6.54 -9.24 -10.55
N THR A 72 5.85 -10.37 -10.64
CA THR A 72 5.13 -10.93 -9.50
C THR A 72 6.11 -11.33 -8.41
N ILE A 73 5.85 -10.92 -7.17
CA ILE A 73 6.68 -11.26 -6.02
C ILE A 73 6.60 -12.77 -5.78
N ARG A 74 7.76 -13.42 -5.57
CA ARG A 74 7.84 -14.86 -5.26
C ARG A 74 7.00 -15.19 -4.02
N GLY A 75 6.17 -16.23 -4.10
CA GLY A 75 5.24 -16.63 -3.05
C GLY A 75 3.86 -15.98 -3.12
N LYS A 76 3.62 -15.02 -4.04
CA LYS A 76 2.30 -14.39 -4.21
C LYS A 76 1.38 -15.09 -5.23
N GLY A 77 1.87 -16.13 -5.89
CA GLY A 77 1.11 -16.82 -6.96
C GLY A 77 -0.21 -17.38 -6.47
N GLU A 78 -0.23 -18.06 -5.33
CA GLU A 78 -1.44 -18.66 -4.75
C GLU A 78 -2.47 -17.59 -4.34
N ILE A 79 -2.01 -16.52 -3.68
CA ILE A 79 -2.86 -15.38 -3.28
C ILE A 79 -3.50 -14.75 -4.52
N LEU A 80 -2.72 -14.50 -5.57
CA LEU A 80 -3.22 -13.95 -6.82
C LEU A 80 -4.19 -14.90 -7.53
N ALA A 81 -3.95 -16.22 -7.49
CA ALA A 81 -4.87 -17.23 -8.06
C ALA A 81 -6.22 -17.19 -7.34
N ASN A 82 -6.22 -17.16 -6.00
CA ASN A 82 -7.41 -17.07 -5.18
C ASN A 82 -8.17 -15.76 -5.42
N LEU A 83 -7.47 -14.62 -5.40
CA LEU A 83 -8.08 -13.31 -5.68
C LEU A 83 -8.69 -13.27 -7.08
N ARG A 84 -8.02 -13.84 -8.09
CA ARG A 84 -8.51 -13.90 -9.47
C ARG A 84 -9.78 -14.75 -9.58
N LYS A 85 -9.85 -15.88 -8.83
CA LYS A 85 -11.04 -16.73 -8.76
C LYS A 85 -12.23 -15.96 -8.16
N GLU A 86 -12.01 -15.24 -7.07
CA GLU A 86 -13.07 -14.45 -6.43
C GLU A 86 -13.48 -13.23 -7.28
N ALA A 87 -12.52 -12.55 -7.92
CA ALA A 87 -12.79 -11.41 -8.81
C ALA A 87 -13.64 -11.81 -10.04
N LYS A 88 -13.48 -13.04 -10.56
CA LYS A 88 -14.32 -13.55 -11.66
C LYS A 88 -15.78 -13.70 -11.26
N LYS A 89 -16.04 -14.13 -10.01
CA LYS A 89 -17.40 -14.33 -9.49
C LYS A 89 -18.09 -13.03 -9.10
N ALA A 90 -17.33 -11.99 -8.78
CA ALA A 90 -17.86 -10.73 -8.30
C ALA A 90 -18.37 -9.85 -9.45
N ASP A 91 -19.48 -9.13 -9.24
CA ASP A 91 -19.99 -8.12 -10.18
C ASP A 91 -19.17 -6.85 -10.14
N LYS A 92 -18.67 -6.46 -8.95
CA LYS A 92 -17.73 -5.35 -8.76
C LYS A 92 -16.60 -5.74 -7.81
N VAL A 93 -15.42 -5.17 -8.02
CA VAL A 93 -14.23 -5.34 -7.19
C VAL A 93 -13.86 -3.99 -6.58
N TYR A 94 -13.84 -3.92 -5.27
CA TYR A 94 -13.41 -2.74 -4.53
C TYR A 94 -11.98 -2.94 -4.02
N LEU A 95 -11.08 -2.04 -4.41
CA LEU A 95 -9.72 -1.98 -3.91
C LEU A 95 -9.70 -1.06 -2.69
N ALA A 96 -9.55 -1.64 -1.50
CA ALA A 96 -9.73 -0.99 -0.20
C ALA A 96 -8.43 -0.97 0.61
N THR A 97 -7.32 -0.64 -0.04
CA THR A 97 -6.01 -0.43 0.57
C THR A 97 -5.92 0.95 1.24
N ASP A 98 -4.88 1.23 2.01
CA ASP A 98 -4.73 2.48 2.75
C ASP A 98 -4.81 3.73 1.86
N PRO A 99 -5.25 4.89 2.42
CA PRO A 99 -5.43 6.14 1.67
C PRO A 99 -4.11 6.91 1.49
N ASP A 100 -3.03 6.22 1.20
CA ASP A 100 -1.72 6.79 0.92
C ASP A 100 -1.16 6.30 -0.42
N ARG A 101 -0.01 6.82 -0.83
CA ARG A 101 0.64 6.44 -2.09
C ARG A 101 1.02 4.95 -2.15
N GLU A 102 1.37 4.33 -1.01
CA GLU A 102 1.68 2.89 -0.97
C GLU A 102 0.42 2.06 -1.21
N GLY A 103 -0.69 2.40 -0.55
CA GLY A 103 -1.99 1.76 -0.78
C GLY A 103 -2.49 1.97 -2.21
N GLU A 104 -2.28 3.14 -2.80
CA GLU A 104 -2.66 3.42 -4.19
C GLU A 104 -1.85 2.56 -5.16
N ALA A 105 -0.54 2.44 -4.96
CA ALA A 105 0.32 1.57 -5.76
C ALA A 105 -0.03 0.08 -5.60
N ILE A 106 -0.38 -0.38 -4.39
CA ILE A 106 -0.87 -1.76 -4.17
C ILE A 106 -2.14 -2.00 -4.97
N SER A 107 -3.10 -1.07 -4.96
CA SER A 107 -4.33 -1.14 -5.74
C SER A 107 -4.05 -1.23 -7.24
N TRP A 108 -3.17 -0.36 -7.76
CA TRP A 108 -2.76 -0.36 -9.16
C TRP A 108 -2.06 -1.67 -9.56
N HIS A 109 -1.15 -2.17 -8.73
CA HIS A 109 -0.49 -3.45 -8.96
C HIS A 109 -1.48 -4.64 -8.94
N LEU A 110 -2.48 -4.60 -8.05
CA LEU A 110 -3.55 -5.60 -8.02
C LEU A 110 -4.41 -5.57 -9.29
N ALA A 111 -4.83 -4.38 -9.73
CA ALA A 111 -5.60 -4.21 -10.95
C ALA A 111 -4.88 -4.83 -12.15
N ALA A 112 -3.59 -4.54 -12.32
CA ALA A 112 -2.76 -5.08 -13.39
C ALA A 112 -2.55 -6.61 -13.24
N ALA A 113 -2.20 -7.11 -12.03
CA ALA A 113 -1.94 -8.53 -11.81
C ALA A 113 -3.18 -9.41 -11.96
N LEU A 114 -4.34 -8.91 -11.60
CA LEU A 114 -5.62 -9.61 -11.71
C LEU A 114 -6.28 -9.40 -13.08
N LYS A 115 -5.76 -8.48 -13.89
CA LYS A 115 -6.33 -8.04 -15.18
C LYS A 115 -7.80 -7.61 -15.01
N LEU A 116 -8.04 -6.72 -14.06
CA LEU A 116 -9.38 -6.23 -13.77
C LEU A 116 -9.87 -5.28 -14.86
N ASP A 117 -11.14 -5.40 -15.23
CA ASP A 117 -11.82 -4.45 -16.10
C ASP A 117 -12.07 -3.15 -15.30
N GLU A 118 -11.73 -1.99 -15.87
CA GLU A 118 -11.93 -0.67 -15.26
C GLU A 118 -13.41 -0.40 -14.92
N LYS A 119 -14.34 -0.92 -15.70
CA LYS A 119 -15.78 -0.80 -15.44
C LYS A 119 -16.22 -1.58 -14.20
N LYS A 120 -15.52 -2.67 -13.91
CA LYS A 120 -15.81 -3.58 -12.79
C LYS A 120 -15.05 -3.21 -11.52
N MET A 121 -13.95 -2.47 -11.64
CA MET A 121 -13.08 -2.08 -10.55
C MET A 121 -13.41 -0.68 -10.04
N ARG A 122 -13.33 -0.48 -8.73
CA ARG A 122 -13.40 0.83 -8.08
C ARG A 122 -12.46 0.87 -6.87
N ARG A 123 -11.90 2.03 -6.62
CA ARG A 123 -11.11 2.34 -5.44
C ARG A 123 -12.00 2.89 -4.34
N ILE A 124 -11.82 2.41 -3.11
CA ILE A 124 -12.44 3.00 -1.90
C ILE A 124 -11.36 3.26 -0.85
N THR A 125 -11.47 4.36 -0.14
CA THR A 125 -10.54 4.78 0.91
C THR A 125 -11.29 5.16 2.17
N PHE A 126 -10.69 4.86 3.32
CA PHE A 126 -11.18 5.25 4.63
C PHE A 126 -9.98 5.45 5.56
N ASN A 127 -10.05 6.48 6.42
CA ASN A 127 -8.97 6.82 7.35
C ASN A 127 -9.06 6.03 8.67
N GLU A 128 -10.20 5.40 8.94
CA GLU A 128 -10.43 4.59 10.13
C GLU A 128 -11.24 3.33 9.80
N ILE A 129 -11.02 2.25 10.54
CA ILE A 129 -11.71 0.98 10.31
C ILE A 129 -12.95 0.92 11.21
N THR A 130 -13.89 1.83 10.99
CA THR A 130 -15.21 1.83 11.63
C THR A 130 -16.30 1.39 10.66
N LYS A 131 -17.42 0.89 11.19
CA LYS A 131 -18.56 0.48 10.37
C LYS A 131 -19.10 1.63 9.51
N ASN A 132 -19.11 2.84 10.06
CA ASN A 132 -19.63 4.02 9.38
C ASN A 132 -18.70 4.48 8.26
N ALA A 133 -17.39 4.58 8.52
CA ALA A 133 -16.39 4.96 7.52
C ALA A 133 -16.35 3.98 6.34
N VAL A 134 -16.31 2.67 6.60
CA VAL A 134 -16.32 1.63 5.55
C VAL A 134 -17.61 1.68 4.73
N LYS A 135 -18.78 1.86 5.34
CA LYS A 135 -20.04 1.98 4.61
C LYS A 135 -20.15 3.30 3.83
N ALA A 136 -19.59 4.37 4.35
CA ALA A 136 -19.55 5.66 3.64
C ALA A 136 -18.68 5.58 2.40
N SER A 137 -17.48 4.97 2.49
CA SER A 137 -16.55 4.84 1.35
C SER A 137 -17.14 4.01 0.19
N LEU A 138 -17.98 3.02 0.48
CA LEU A 138 -18.69 2.27 -0.56
C LEU A 138 -19.73 3.09 -1.33
N LYS A 139 -20.18 4.23 -0.78
CA LYS A 139 -21.11 5.12 -1.45
C LYS A 139 -20.41 6.14 -2.37
N THR A 140 -19.13 6.39 -2.12
CA THR A 140 -18.30 7.34 -2.87
C THR A 140 -17.05 6.67 -3.43
N PRO A 141 -17.20 5.61 -4.25
CA PRO A 141 -16.07 4.97 -4.88
C PRO A 141 -15.46 5.89 -5.95
N ARG A 142 -14.15 5.80 -6.14
CA ARG A 142 -13.40 6.56 -7.14
C ARG A 142 -12.55 5.65 -8.02
N ASP A 143 -11.90 6.23 -9.00
CA ASP A 143 -10.85 5.56 -9.77
C ASP A 143 -9.52 5.59 -8.99
N ILE A 144 -8.52 4.85 -9.47
CA ILE A 144 -7.15 4.89 -8.93
C ILE A 144 -6.56 6.27 -9.24
N ASP A 145 -5.94 6.88 -8.23
CA ASP A 145 -5.22 8.14 -8.37
C ASP A 145 -3.81 7.87 -8.94
N MET A 146 -3.64 8.17 -10.22
CA MET A 146 -2.38 7.92 -10.92
C MET A 146 -1.26 8.83 -10.45
N ASP A 147 -1.54 10.03 -9.95
CA ASP A 147 -0.51 10.93 -9.42
C ASP A 147 0.14 10.33 -8.17
N LEU A 148 -0.66 9.70 -7.30
CA LEU A 148 -0.15 8.96 -6.14
C LEU A 148 0.61 7.70 -6.54
N VAL A 149 0.15 6.99 -7.58
CA VAL A 149 0.87 5.83 -8.14
C VAL A 149 2.22 6.25 -8.67
N ASP A 150 2.28 7.32 -9.46
CA ASP A 150 3.52 7.83 -10.06
C ASP A 150 4.48 8.37 -9.00
N ALA A 151 3.98 9.02 -7.96
CA ALA A 151 4.78 9.44 -6.81
C ALA A 151 5.42 8.25 -6.08
N GLN A 152 4.70 7.13 -5.94
CA GLN A 152 5.24 5.91 -5.36
C GLN A 152 6.25 5.24 -6.30
N GLN A 153 5.96 5.16 -7.59
CA GLN A 153 6.87 4.62 -8.60
C GLN A 153 8.19 5.40 -8.65
N ALA A 154 8.13 6.74 -8.71
CA ALA A 154 9.30 7.60 -8.71
C ALA A 154 10.17 7.36 -7.48
N ARG A 155 9.57 7.27 -6.29
CA ARG A 155 10.27 6.92 -5.06
C ARG A 155 10.92 5.53 -5.16
N ARG A 156 10.18 4.53 -5.65
CA ARG A 156 10.67 3.15 -5.76
C ARG A 156 11.85 3.05 -6.72
N VAL A 157 11.78 3.75 -7.85
CA VAL A 157 12.85 3.85 -8.85
C VAL A 157 14.08 4.51 -8.26
N LEU A 158 13.90 5.67 -7.60
CA LEU A 158 14.99 6.40 -6.97
C LEU A 158 15.72 5.57 -5.90
N ASP A 159 14.99 4.94 -4.98
CA ASP A 159 15.57 4.10 -3.93
C ASP A 159 16.34 2.90 -4.53
N ARG A 160 15.83 2.32 -5.63
CA ARG A 160 16.50 1.25 -6.36
C ARG A 160 17.80 1.73 -7.02
N MET A 161 17.77 2.85 -7.71
CA MET A 161 18.93 3.40 -8.38
C MET A 161 20.03 3.77 -7.39
N VAL A 162 19.70 4.47 -6.32
CA VAL A 162 20.65 4.85 -5.25
C VAL A 162 21.28 3.61 -4.64
N GLY A 163 20.47 2.63 -4.21
CA GLY A 163 20.96 1.41 -3.59
C GLY A 163 21.90 0.60 -4.49
N TYR A 164 21.52 0.41 -5.75
CA TYR A 164 22.28 -0.41 -6.70
C TYR A 164 23.56 0.24 -7.23
N ARG A 165 23.62 1.57 -7.28
CA ARG A 165 24.80 2.29 -7.75
C ARG A 165 25.78 2.59 -6.63
N ILE A 166 25.32 2.93 -5.43
CA ILE A 166 26.19 3.34 -4.31
C ILE A 166 26.66 2.15 -3.48
N SER A 167 25.83 1.11 -3.26
CA SER A 167 26.24 -0.05 -2.47
C SER A 167 27.50 -0.74 -3.00
N PRO A 168 27.66 -0.99 -4.32
CA PRO A 168 28.91 -1.56 -4.86
C PRO A 168 30.14 -0.68 -4.63
N LEU A 169 29.97 0.64 -4.65
CA LEU A 169 31.05 1.58 -4.34
C LEU A 169 31.51 1.45 -2.89
N LEU A 170 30.57 1.32 -1.96
CA LEU A 170 30.87 1.04 -0.56
C LEU A 170 31.61 -0.30 -0.38
N TRP A 171 31.21 -1.33 -1.15
CA TRP A 171 31.90 -2.64 -1.10
C TRP A 171 33.33 -2.57 -1.59
N ALA A 172 33.58 -1.76 -2.62
CA ALA A 172 34.92 -1.59 -3.18
C ALA A 172 35.84 -0.72 -2.31
N LYS A 173 35.30 0.30 -1.65
CA LYS A 173 36.08 1.34 -0.96
C LYS A 173 36.10 1.19 0.57
N VAL A 174 35.10 0.54 1.17
CA VAL A 174 34.97 0.43 2.62
C VAL A 174 34.93 -1.05 3.04
N LYS A 175 33.79 -1.74 2.86
CA LYS A 175 33.63 -3.14 3.28
C LYS A 175 32.46 -3.79 2.55
N ARG A 176 32.60 -5.08 2.18
CA ARG A 176 31.52 -5.90 1.63
C ARG A 176 30.37 -6.04 2.64
N GLY A 177 29.12 -6.04 2.13
CA GLY A 177 27.92 -6.20 2.93
C GLY A 177 27.31 -4.90 3.43
N LEU A 178 27.99 -3.74 3.25
CA LEU A 178 27.40 -2.43 3.51
C LEU A 178 26.33 -2.12 2.45
N SER A 179 25.32 -1.37 2.83
CA SER A 179 24.28 -0.88 1.90
C SER A 179 24.14 0.63 2.03
N ALA A 180 23.90 1.28 0.90
CA ALA A 180 23.53 2.68 0.85
C ALA A 180 22.04 2.80 0.49
N GLY A 181 21.39 3.80 1.04
CA GLY A 181 20.01 4.11 0.75
C GLY A 181 19.66 5.50 1.21
N ARG A 182 18.74 6.12 0.50
CA ARG A 182 18.33 7.51 0.74
C ARG A 182 17.83 7.72 2.17
N VAL A 183 16.99 6.85 2.69
CA VAL A 183 16.44 6.97 4.06
C VAL A 183 17.50 6.69 5.11
N GLN A 184 18.28 5.60 4.96
CA GLN A 184 19.29 5.22 5.96
C GLN A 184 20.45 6.22 6.05
N SER A 185 20.81 6.88 4.93
CA SER A 185 21.88 7.89 4.94
C SER A 185 21.45 9.14 5.71
N VAL A 186 20.19 9.59 5.54
CA VAL A 186 19.66 10.73 6.31
C VAL A 186 19.51 10.37 7.78
N ALA A 187 19.01 9.19 8.10
CA ALA A 187 18.88 8.72 9.50
C ALA A 187 20.24 8.67 10.19
N LEU A 188 21.27 8.12 9.52
CA LEU A 188 22.63 8.10 10.05
C LEU A 188 23.18 9.51 10.28
N ARG A 189 22.94 10.45 9.35
CA ARG A 189 23.37 11.85 9.49
C ARG A 189 22.75 12.49 10.73
N ILE A 190 21.43 12.35 10.92
CA ILE A 190 20.74 12.91 12.09
C ILE A 190 21.31 12.34 13.41
N ILE A 191 21.62 11.03 13.43
CA ILE A 191 22.22 10.39 14.62
C ILE A 191 23.62 10.91 14.85
N ALA A 192 24.45 11.04 13.80
CA ALA A 192 25.82 11.55 13.92
C ALA A 192 25.85 13.00 14.39
N ASP A 193 25.02 13.87 13.83
CA ASP A 193 24.91 15.28 14.25
C ASP A 193 24.49 15.36 15.72
N ARG A 194 23.56 14.52 16.16
CA ARG A 194 23.15 14.49 17.57
C ARG A 194 24.27 13.99 18.49
N GLU A 195 25.03 13.01 18.06
CA GLU A 195 26.18 12.50 18.84
C GLU A 195 27.28 13.57 18.94
N GLU A 196 27.52 14.36 17.90
CA GLU A 196 28.43 15.52 17.96
C GLU A 196 27.95 16.55 18.99
N GLU A 197 26.65 16.89 19.03
CA GLU A 197 26.07 17.78 20.03
C GLU A 197 26.27 17.23 21.45
N ILE A 198 26.04 15.92 21.68
CA ILE A 198 26.22 15.27 22.98
C ILE A 198 27.68 15.34 23.41
N ASN A 199 28.62 15.07 22.52
CA ASN A 199 30.06 15.09 22.82
C ASN A 199 30.57 16.52 23.06
N ALA A 200 29.97 17.54 22.42
CA ALA A 200 30.28 18.93 22.63
C ALA A 200 29.58 19.58 23.84
N PHE A 201 28.63 18.88 24.45
CA PHE A 201 27.86 19.43 25.56
C PHE A 201 28.71 19.62 26.81
N ILE A 202 28.75 20.86 27.30
CA ILE A 202 29.38 21.24 28.57
C ILE A 202 28.25 21.39 29.60
N PRO A 203 28.22 20.53 30.66
CA PRO A 203 27.19 20.65 31.68
C PRO A 203 27.32 21.95 32.47
N GLU A 204 26.24 22.70 32.54
CA GLU A 204 26.11 23.87 33.39
C GLU A 204 25.21 23.54 34.58
N GLU A 205 25.68 23.88 35.80
CA GLU A 205 24.89 23.73 37.01
C GLU A 205 23.78 24.78 37.02
N TYR A 206 22.56 24.35 37.32
CA TYR A 206 21.42 25.24 37.52
C TYR A 206 20.56 24.77 38.70
N TRP A 207 19.80 25.71 39.25
CA TRP A 207 18.92 25.46 40.38
C TRP A 207 17.48 25.71 39.97
N SER A 208 16.56 24.80 40.39
CA SER A 208 15.13 25.02 40.31
C SER A 208 14.57 25.38 41.69
N LEU A 209 13.63 26.30 41.76
CA LEU A 209 12.91 26.64 42.98
C LEU A 209 11.41 26.40 42.75
N ASP A 210 10.88 25.39 43.45
CA ASP A 210 9.45 25.06 43.39
C ASP A 210 8.75 25.54 44.66
N ALA A 211 7.71 26.36 44.52
CA ALA A 211 6.90 26.86 45.63
C ALA A 211 5.48 26.25 45.61
N ASN A 212 5.14 25.47 46.62
CA ASN A 212 3.80 24.95 46.81
C ASN A 212 2.97 25.94 47.64
N LEU A 213 2.11 26.70 47.01
CA LEU A 213 1.24 27.67 47.67
C LEU A 213 -0.10 27.01 48.06
N LYS A 214 -0.50 27.16 49.35
CA LYS A 214 -1.86 26.85 49.80
C LYS A 214 -2.68 28.13 49.81
N ARG A 215 -3.92 28.01 49.34
CA ARG A 215 -4.94 29.05 49.38
C ARG A 215 -5.65 29.01 50.72
#